data_1ffef10dedc76d8fc8ddcaa69c6525a9
#
_entry.id   1ffef10dedc76d8fc8ddcaa69c6525a9
#
_cell.length_a   1.000
_cell.length_b   1.000
_cell.length_c   1.000
_cell.angle_alpha   90.00
_cell.angle_beta   90.00
_cell.angle_gamma   90.00
#
_symmetry.space_group_name_H-M   'P 1'
#
loop_
_entity.id
_entity.type
_entity.pdbx_description
1 polymer ?
#
loop_
_entity_poly.entity_id
_entity_poly.type
_entity_poly.pdbx_seq_one_letter_code
_entity_poly.pdbx_strand_id
1 'polypeptide(L)'
;LDKMVDKKIRIGFLYFEEIHHIPHFIGIASELSKNGKYEVDVLTYTSDHTYLYRLIKLLNAKNIHVKTLEQPLYRKAIDRITGRKKPSSVYLYRKHKNLFLTYDALVFTEKNHAFIHKARGKKKKPFLIIANHGAPGRGYSFQPAVKLFDLALLCGNFYVDRLKKENLLIENHAVIGYSKFDVISKDKQDTRPFPDNKPIVLYNPHFNKINSSWYTHGLKVLEYFYNSKDYNLVFAPHIYLFNRKGFLKPSIIDEKYFNAQNIHIDLGSIKSSNMSYTLNSDIYLGDVSSQIFEFGIKPRPSVFINALKIPKDKWKDDLNHRFWKTGEVIEDINEFETALHKFEEKKDQYLATQKQIFTDNFYIDEHYSASKKGAIAIDDFMTKQNTLKPNKL
;
A
#
# COMPACT_ATOMS: atom_id res chain seq x y z
N LEU A 1 -13.52 -35.33 33.31
CA LEU A 1 -12.44 -34.37 33.04
C LEU A 1 -12.80 -33.62 31.74
N ASP A 2 -13.63 -32.58 31.90
CA ASP A 2 -13.90 -31.62 30.83
C ASP A 2 -12.58 -30.95 30.48
N LYS A 3 -12.08 -31.25 29.27
CA LYS A 3 -11.00 -30.47 28.68
C LYS A 3 -11.53 -29.03 28.53
N MET A 4 -11.10 -28.13 29.40
CA MET A 4 -11.25 -26.70 29.16
C MET A 4 -10.68 -26.44 27.77
N VAL A 5 -11.54 -26.25 26.78
CA VAL A 5 -11.13 -25.80 25.45
C VAL A 5 -10.59 -24.39 25.65
N ASP A 6 -9.28 -24.25 25.59
CA ASP A 6 -8.64 -22.93 25.73
C ASP A 6 -9.28 -21.97 24.73
N LYS A 7 -9.90 -20.92 25.23
CA LYS A 7 -10.61 -19.95 24.42
C LYS A 7 -9.63 -19.27 23.47
N LYS A 8 -9.79 -19.54 22.17
CA LYS A 8 -8.92 -18.92 21.14
C LYS A 8 -8.94 -17.40 21.22
N ILE A 9 -7.79 -16.79 20.96
CA ILE A 9 -7.63 -15.33 20.85
C ILE A 9 -8.15 -14.92 19.48
N ARG A 10 -9.10 -13.98 19.45
CA ARG A 10 -9.76 -13.52 18.22
C ARG A 10 -9.08 -12.28 17.68
N ILE A 11 -8.52 -12.39 16.48
CA ILE A 11 -7.85 -11.29 15.77
C ILE A 11 -8.64 -10.96 14.50
N GLY A 12 -9.07 -9.68 14.36
CA GLY A 12 -9.77 -9.19 13.19
C GLY A 12 -8.86 -8.30 12.34
N PHE A 13 -8.66 -8.65 11.07
CA PHE A 13 -7.99 -7.82 10.08
C PHE A 13 -9.04 -6.98 9.33
N LEU A 14 -8.93 -5.66 9.38
CA LEU A 14 -9.92 -4.76 8.81
C LEU A 14 -9.56 -4.42 7.35
N TYR A 15 -10.37 -4.89 6.43
CA TYR A 15 -10.27 -4.59 5.01
C TYR A 15 -11.49 -3.78 4.55
N PHE A 16 -11.43 -2.45 4.73
CA PHE A 16 -12.48 -1.50 4.32
C PHE A 16 -11.99 -0.52 3.25
N GLU A 17 -10.82 -0.81 2.70
CA GLU A 17 -10.15 0.02 1.71
C GLU A 17 -10.16 -0.66 0.31
N GLU A 18 -9.38 -0.13 -0.63
CA GLU A 18 -9.28 -0.66 -1.99
C GLU A 18 -8.40 -1.93 -2.06
N ILE A 19 -8.45 -2.63 -3.19
CA ILE A 19 -7.77 -3.92 -3.41
C ILE A 19 -6.26 -3.89 -3.15
N HIS A 20 -5.60 -2.74 -3.32
CA HIS A 20 -4.16 -2.60 -3.08
C HIS A 20 -3.76 -2.75 -1.60
N HIS A 21 -4.73 -2.70 -0.67
CA HIS A 21 -4.46 -2.95 0.75
C HIS A 21 -4.31 -4.43 1.09
N ILE A 22 -4.91 -5.33 0.31
CA ILE A 22 -4.95 -6.77 0.63
C ILE A 22 -3.56 -7.38 0.80
N PRO A 23 -2.58 -7.16 -0.11
CA PRO A 23 -1.25 -7.74 0.04
C PRO A 23 -0.48 -7.31 1.29
N HIS A 24 -0.85 -6.18 1.91
CA HIS A 24 -0.16 -5.65 3.10
C HIS A 24 -0.51 -6.38 4.39
N PHE A 25 -1.67 -7.05 4.47
CA PHE A 25 -2.09 -7.73 5.69
C PHE A 25 -2.30 -9.24 5.53
N ILE A 26 -2.65 -9.70 4.32
CA ILE A 26 -3.09 -11.09 4.13
C ILE A 26 -1.97 -12.11 4.41
N GLY A 27 -0.72 -11.75 4.14
CA GLY A 27 0.44 -12.57 4.49
C GLY A 27 0.58 -12.75 6.00
N ILE A 28 0.46 -11.66 6.77
CA ILE A 28 0.50 -11.68 8.23
C ILE A 28 -0.66 -12.48 8.80
N ALA A 29 -1.88 -12.26 8.29
CA ALA A 29 -3.07 -13.01 8.68
C ALA A 29 -2.91 -14.52 8.40
N SER A 30 -2.34 -14.86 7.23
CA SER A 30 -2.05 -16.25 6.86
C SER A 30 -1.07 -16.91 7.85
N GLU A 31 0.05 -16.26 8.15
CA GLU A 31 1.03 -16.81 9.10
C GLU A 31 0.45 -16.96 10.51
N LEU A 32 -0.33 -15.97 10.97
CA LEU A 32 -0.96 -16.01 12.29
C LEU A 32 -2.01 -17.14 12.37
N SER A 33 -2.78 -17.39 11.29
CA SER A 33 -3.82 -18.42 11.24
C SER A 33 -3.29 -19.85 11.31
N LYS A 34 -1.98 -20.06 11.10
CA LYS A 34 -1.33 -21.37 11.26
C LYS A 34 -1.14 -21.75 12.74
N ASN A 35 -1.18 -20.77 13.63
CA ASN A 35 -1.08 -20.99 15.06
C ASN A 35 -2.48 -21.26 15.63
N GLY A 36 -2.71 -22.48 16.11
CA GLY A 36 -4.01 -22.94 16.66
C GLY A 36 -4.57 -22.12 17.82
N LYS A 37 -3.75 -21.29 18.46
CA LYS A 37 -4.13 -20.35 19.53
C LYS A 37 -5.05 -19.22 19.03
N TYR A 38 -5.06 -18.93 17.70
CA TYR A 38 -5.77 -17.80 17.13
C TYR A 38 -6.99 -18.22 16.29
N GLU A 39 -8.05 -17.42 16.39
CA GLU A 39 -9.15 -17.32 15.43
C GLU A 39 -8.91 -16.04 14.62
N VAL A 40 -8.66 -16.19 13.31
CA VAL A 40 -8.29 -15.06 12.42
C VAL A 40 -9.43 -14.76 11.47
N ASP A 41 -9.98 -13.56 11.57
CA ASP A 41 -11.04 -13.06 10.72
C ASP A 41 -10.53 -11.93 9.82
N VAL A 42 -10.95 -11.90 8.55
CA VAL A 42 -10.89 -10.73 7.69
C VAL A 42 -12.27 -10.09 7.65
N LEU A 43 -12.39 -8.89 8.21
CA LEU A 43 -13.63 -8.14 8.28
C LEU A 43 -13.68 -7.16 7.11
N THR A 44 -14.65 -7.33 6.23
CA THR A 44 -14.74 -6.56 4.98
C THR A 44 -16.18 -6.08 4.73
N TYR A 45 -16.41 -5.36 3.65
CA TYR A 45 -17.71 -4.91 3.20
C TYR A 45 -18.15 -5.65 1.93
N THR A 46 -19.41 -5.51 1.56
CA THR A 46 -19.95 -6.11 0.33
C THR A 46 -19.28 -5.49 -0.90
N SER A 47 -18.42 -6.26 -1.56
CA SER A 47 -17.70 -5.91 -2.79
C SER A 47 -17.26 -7.18 -3.52
N ASP A 48 -16.55 -7.03 -4.64
CA ASP A 48 -15.87 -8.16 -5.27
C ASP A 48 -14.64 -8.55 -4.43
N HIS A 49 -14.62 -9.77 -3.94
CA HIS A 49 -13.56 -10.34 -3.13
C HIS A 49 -12.70 -11.36 -3.87
N THR A 50 -12.81 -11.45 -5.19
CA THR A 50 -12.10 -12.44 -6.02
C THR A 50 -10.60 -12.44 -5.74
N TYR A 51 -9.99 -11.25 -5.65
CA TYR A 51 -8.56 -11.13 -5.36
C TYR A 51 -8.21 -11.57 -3.94
N LEU A 52 -9.03 -11.24 -2.95
CA LEU A 52 -8.83 -11.68 -1.56
C LEU A 52 -8.84 -13.21 -1.46
N TYR A 53 -9.87 -13.85 -2.00
CA TYR A 53 -9.97 -15.32 -1.97
C TYR A 53 -8.86 -16.00 -2.78
N ARG A 54 -8.45 -15.41 -3.90
CA ARG A 54 -7.29 -15.87 -4.67
C ARG A 54 -6.02 -15.89 -3.83
N LEU A 55 -5.74 -14.81 -3.08
CA LEU A 55 -4.55 -14.74 -2.22
C LEU A 55 -4.66 -15.69 -1.01
N ILE A 56 -5.82 -15.84 -0.40
CA ILE A 56 -6.07 -16.83 0.67
C ILE A 56 -5.72 -18.23 0.18
N LYS A 57 -6.19 -18.59 -1.03
CA LYS A 57 -5.88 -19.89 -1.66
C LYS A 57 -4.38 -20.04 -1.95
N LEU A 58 -3.77 -19.03 -2.55
CA LEU A 58 -2.34 -19.00 -2.91
C LEU A 58 -1.43 -19.19 -1.68
N LEU A 59 -1.79 -18.58 -0.56
CA LEU A 59 -1.06 -18.65 0.70
C LEU A 59 -1.40 -19.91 1.51
N ASN A 60 -2.30 -20.76 1.03
CA ASN A 60 -2.83 -21.94 1.75
C ASN A 60 -3.37 -21.58 3.16
N ALA A 61 -4.02 -20.45 3.28
CA ALA A 61 -4.50 -19.90 4.54
C ALA A 61 -5.90 -20.42 4.90
N LYS A 62 -6.03 -21.73 5.16
CA LYS A 62 -7.31 -22.43 5.36
C LYS A 62 -8.10 -22.00 6.61
N ASN A 63 -7.43 -21.39 7.59
CA ASN A 63 -8.01 -21.02 8.89
C ASN A 63 -8.34 -19.52 8.99
N ILE A 64 -8.47 -18.83 7.85
CA ILE A 64 -8.95 -17.45 7.79
C ILE A 64 -10.44 -17.46 7.45
N HIS A 65 -11.25 -16.77 8.26
CA HIS A 65 -12.66 -16.57 7.99
C HIS A 65 -12.91 -15.16 7.45
N VAL A 66 -13.52 -15.06 6.27
CA VAL A 66 -13.92 -13.77 5.68
C VAL A 66 -15.33 -13.44 6.11
N LYS A 67 -15.50 -12.32 6.85
CA LYS A 67 -16.81 -11.85 7.35
C LYS A 67 -17.18 -10.55 6.65
N THR A 68 -18.20 -10.61 5.79
CA THR A 68 -18.72 -9.46 5.06
C THR A 68 -19.68 -8.66 5.94
N LEU A 69 -19.38 -7.38 6.17
CA LEU A 69 -20.17 -6.47 6.98
C LEU A 69 -21.05 -5.58 6.10
N GLU A 70 -22.31 -5.50 6.44
CA GLU A 70 -23.26 -4.69 5.71
C GLU A 70 -23.42 -3.30 6.34
N GLN A 71 -23.47 -2.28 5.48
CA GLN A 71 -23.81 -0.93 5.92
C GLN A 71 -25.32 -0.82 6.24
N PRO A 72 -25.77 0.24 6.95
CA PRO A 72 -27.18 0.48 7.20
C PRO A 72 -27.98 0.60 5.88
N LEU A 73 -29.25 0.14 5.86
CA LEU A 73 -30.10 0.13 4.66
C LEU A 73 -30.28 1.52 4.05
N TYR A 74 -30.55 2.53 4.89
CA TYR A 74 -30.67 3.91 4.44
C TYR A 74 -29.39 4.40 3.73
N ARG A 75 -28.22 3.94 4.19
CA ARG A 75 -26.96 4.31 3.57
C ARG A 75 -26.74 3.59 2.24
N LYS A 76 -27.15 2.32 2.13
CA LYS A 76 -27.15 1.60 0.85
C LYS A 76 -27.97 2.34 -0.21
N ALA A 77 -29.15 2.85 0.16
CA ALA A 77 -30.00 3.64 -0.74
C ALA A 77 -29.31 4.94 -1.19
N ILE A 78 -28.73 5.71 -0.25
CA ILE A 78 -28.01 6.95 -0.57
C ILE A 78 -26.81 6.65 -1.49
N ASP A 79 -26.03 5.61 -1.20
CA ASP A 79 -24.85 5.27 -2.00
C ASP A 79 -25.24 4.85 -3.42
N ARG A 80 -26.39 4.15 -3.58
CA ARG A 80 -26.95 3.80 -4.91
C ARG A 80 -27.32 5.06 -5.70
N ILE A 81 -28.05 5.99 -5.09
CA ILE A 81 -28.47 7.26 -5.74
C ILE A 81 -27.24 8.10 -6.10
N THR A 82 -26.25 8.15 -5.23
CA THR A 82 -25.05 8.97 -5.43
C THR A 82 -23.96 8.28 -6.26
N GLY A 83 -24.19 7.04 -6.72
CA GLY A 83 -23.23 6.25 -7.50
C GLY A 83 -21.94 5.88 -6.72
N ARG A 84 -22.02 5.84 -5.38
CA ARG A 84 -20.86 5.50 -4.56
C ARG A 84 -20.66 3.97 -4.52
N LYS A 85 -19.55 3.51 -5.06
CA LYS A 85 -19.23 2.06 -5.14
C LYS A 85 -18.78 1.46 -3.80
N LYS A 86 -18.11 2.25 -2.97
CA LYS A 86 -17.52 1.81 -1.70
C LYS A 86 -18.22 2.46 -0.51
N PRO A 87 -18.70 1.69 0.50
CA PRO A 87 -19.31 2.24 1.69
C PRO A 87 -18.30 3.06 2.51
N SER A 88 -18.80 4.05 3.23
CA SER A 88 -17.96 4.76 4.20
C SER A 88 -17.68 3.88 5.41
N SER A 89 -16.40 3.71 5.75
CA SER A 89 -15.96 2.95 6.94
C SER A 89 -16.62 3.44 8.23
N VAL A 90 -16.93 4.74 8.35
CA VAL A 90 -17.61 5.31 9.52
C VAL A 90 -18.96 4.64 9.79
N TYR A 91 -19.76 4.37 8.75
CA TYR A 91 -21.06 3.72 8.92
C TYR A 91 -20.91 2.23 9.26
N LEU A 92 -19.90 1.56 8.75
CA LEU A 92 -19.56 0.18 9.12
C LEU A 92 -19.14 0.12 10.60
N TYR A 93 -18.26 1.02 11.03
CA TYR A 93 -17.83 1.10 12.45
C TYR A 93 -18.99 1.36 13.39
N ARG A 94 -19.90 2.27 13.04
CA ARG A 94 -21.07 2.58 13.87
C ARG A 94 -22.02 1.40 13.98
N LYS A 95 -22.40 0.79 12.84
CA LYS A 95 -23.35 -0.32 12.81
C LYS A 95 -22.81 -1.56 13.54
N HIS A 96 -21.54 -1.90 13.35
CA HIS A 96 -20.92 -3.11 13.85
C HIS A 96 -20.05 -2.90 15.09
N LYS A 97 -20.24 -1.78 15.80
CA LYS A 97 -19.47 -1.43 16.99
C LYS A 97 -19.34 -2.58 17.98
N ASN A 98 -20.44 -3.24 18.33
CA ASN A 98 -20.45 -4.32 19.29
C ASN A 98 -19.64 -5.54 18.82
N LEU A 99 -19.70 -5.86 17.51
CA LEU A 99 -18.88 -6.91 16.93
C LEU A 99 -17.38 -6.61 17.10
N PHE A 100 -16.92 -5.41 16.74
CA PHE A 100 -15.52 -5.04 16.87
C PHE A 100 -15.02 -5.13 18.31
N LEU A 101 -15.86 -4.78 19.29
CA LEU A 101 -15.52 -4.84 20.72
C LEU A 101 -15.46 -6.28 21.28
N THR A 102 -15.83 -7.31 20.50
CA THR A 102 -15.68 -8.73 20.91
C THR A 102 -14.33 -9.33 20.55
N TYR A 103 -13.52 -8.63 19.73
CA TYR A 103 -12.19 -9.08 19.36
C TYR A 103 -11.17 -8.81 20.48
N ASP A 104 -10.13 -9.62 20.53
CA ASP A 104 -8.98 -9.38 21.41
C ASP A 104 -8.04 -8.33 20.79
N ALA A 105 -7.87 -8.36 19.46
CA ALA A 105 -7.16 -7.32 18.73
C ALA A 105 -7.77 -7.08 17.34
N LEU A 106 -7.56 -5.87 16.82
CA LEU A 106 -7.95 -5.47 15.47
C LEU A 106 -6.73 -4.90 14.73
N VAL A 107 -6.46 -5.41 13.54
CA VAL A 107 -5.35 -4.99 12.68
C VAL A 107 -5.87 -4.07 11.59
N PHE A 108 -5.26 -2.92 11.45
CA PHE A 108 -5.60 -1.85 10.50
C PHE A 108 -4.48 -1.66 9.49
N THR A 109 -4.84 -1.36 8.26
CA THR A 109 -3.89 -0.91 7.22
C THR A 109 -3.92 0.60 7.02
N GLU A 110 -4.86 1.28 7.69
CA GLU A 110 -5.06 2.74 7.67
C GLU A 110 -5.27 3.31 9.07
N LYS A 111 -5.04 4.62 9.21
CA LYS A 111 -5.21 5.35 10.48
C LYS A 111 -6.66 5.80 10.72
N ASN A 112 -7.63 4.91 10.46
CA ASN A 112 -9.07 5.15 10.61
C ASN A 112 -9.68 4.52 11.87
N HIS A 113 -8.85 4.21 12.85
CA HIS A 113 -9.16 3.50 14.10
C HIS A 113 -9.81 4.38 15.19
N ALA A 114 -9.85 5.70 15.03
CA ALA A 114 -10.27 6.64 16.08
C ALA A 114 -11.67 6.33 16.64
N PHE A 115 -12.61 5.85 15.81
CA PHE A 115 -13.94 5.45 16.28
C PHE A 115 -13.88 4.26 17.23
N ILE A 116 -13.09 3.23 16.92
CA ILE A 116 -12.95 2.04 17.77
C ILE A 116 -12.19 2.39 19.03
N HIS A 117 -11.13 3.21 18.93
CA HIS A 117 -10.41 3.71 20.10
C HIS A 117 -11.35 4.41 21.08
N LYS A 118 -12.20 5.33 20.58
CA LYS A 118 -13.22 6.00 21.39
C LYS A 118 -14.26 5.02 21.95
N ALA A 119 -14.73 4.06 21.14
CA ALA A 119 -15.75 3.09 21.55
C ALA A 119 -15.24 2.10 22.60
N ARG A 120 -13.95 1.73 22.53
CA ARG A 120 -13.26 0.92 23.54
C ARG A 120 -13.22 1.60 24.91
N GLY A 121 -13.09 2.94 24.92
CA GLY A 121 -13.01 3.75 26.15
C GLY A 121 -11.83 3.35 27.01
N LYS A 122 -12.05 3.15 28.33
CA LYS A 122 -11.02 2.73 29.28
C LYS A 122 -10.68 1.23 29.24
N LYS A 123 -11.39 0.43 28.45
CA LYS A 123 -11.11 -1.00 28.28
C LYS A 123 -9.80 -1.19 27.52
N LYS A 124 -9.02 -2.21 27.90
CA LYS A 124 -7.77 -2.54 27.18
C LYS A 124 -8.04 -3.16 25.79
N LYS A 125 -9.11 -3.94 25.64
CA LYS A 125 -9.47 -4.69 24.43
C LYS A 125 -10.63 -4.02 23.67
N PRO A 126 -10.65 -4.17 22.33
CA PRO A 126 -9.63 -4.78 21.48
C PRO A 126 -8.34 -3.95 21.43
N PHE A 127 -7.18 -4.61 21.39
CA PHE A 127 -5.92 -3.94 21.06
C PHE A 127 -5.95 -3.49 19.60
N LEU A 128 -5.42 -2.29 19.34
CA LEU A 128 -5.38 -1.70 18.00
C LEU A 128 -3.96 -1.82 17.43
N ILE A 129 -3.82 -2.52 16.33
CA ILE A 129 -2.54 -2.82 15.69
C ILE A 129 -2.51 -2.16 14.34
N ILE A 130 -1.43 -1.44 14.01
CA ILE A 130 -1.24 -0.86 12.67
C ILE A 130 -0.22 -1.67 11.87
N ALA A 131 -0.61 -2.11 10.67
CA ALA A 131 0.25 -2.65 9.62
C ALA A 131 0.04 -1.79 8.37
N ASN A 132 0.74 -0.67 8.28
CA ASN A 132 0.50 0.34 7.25
C ASN A 132 0.53 -0.23 5.83
N HIS A 133 -0.39 0.22 4.99
CA HIS A 133 -0.28 0.03 3.55
C HIS A 133 0.69 1.06 2.93
N GLY A 134 1.35 0.66 1.85
CA GLY A 134 2.30 1.50 1.12
C GLY A 134 3.62 1.73 1.85
N ALA A 135 4.65 2.06 1.08
CA ALA A 135 5.95 2.39 1.63
C ALA A 135 5.93 3.74 2.35
N PRO A 136 6.53 3.86 3.54
CA PRO A 136 6.57 5.10 4.29
C PRO A 136 7.64 6.03 3.70
N GLY A 137 7.23 6.88 2.81
CA GLY A 137 8.15 7.80 2.16
C GLY A 137 7.69 9.25 2.20
N ARG A 138 6.48 9.51 2.70
CA ARG A 138 5.83 10.82 2.64
C ARG A 138 5.26 11.24 3.99
N GLY A 139 5.05 12.56 4.16
CA GLY A 139 4.52 13.15 5.40
C GLY A 139 3.21 12.54 5.91
N TYR A 140 2.36 12.01 5.03
CA TYR A 140 1.13 11.30 5.40
C TYR A 140 1.37 10.09 6.32
N SER A 141 2.52 9.44 6.23
CA SER A 141 2.87 8.30 7.09
C SER A 141 3.07 8.69 8.55
N PHE A 142 3.42 9.96 8.82
CA PHE A 142 3.84 10.47 10.11
C PHE A 142 2.79 11.42 10.71
N GLN A 143 1.72 10.84 11.26
CA GLN A 143 0.60 11.61 11.83
C GLN A 143 0.38 11.24 13.30
N PRO A 144 -0.07 12.20 14.15
CA PRO A 144 -0.33 11.96 15.58
C PRO A 144 -1.27 10.78 15.86
N ALA A 145 -2.16 10.44 14.93
CA ALA A 145 -3.05 9.31 15.04
C ALA A 145 -2.33 7.96 15.29
N VAL A 146 -1.05 7.83 14.91
CA VAL A 146 -0.24 6.63 15.20
C VAL A 146 -0.12 6.35 16.69
N LYS A 147 -0.12 7.38 17.54
CA LYS A 147 -0.04 7.23 19.02
C LYS A 147 -1.23 6.53 19.66
N LEU A 148 -2.34 6.39 18.93
CA LEU A 148 -3.54 5.74 19.44
C LEU A 148 -3.56 4.23 19.21
N PHE A 149 -2.54 3.69 18.55
CA PHE A 149 -2.35 2.25 18.40
C PHE A 149 -1.60 1.65 19.59
N ASP A 150 -1.89 0.38 19.88
CA ASP A 150 -1.25 -0.37 20.95
C ASP A 150 0.01 -1.12 20.46
N LEU A 151 0.08 -1.44 19.15
CA LEU A 151 1.23 -2.05 18.50
C LEU A 151 1.39 -1.47 17.08
N ALA A 152 2.62 -1.14 16.66
CA ALA A 152 2.95 -0.76 15.29
C ALA A 152 3.88 -1.78 14.64
N LEU A 153 3.47 -2.30 13.47
CA LEU A 153 4.29 -3.15 12.60
C LEU A 153 4.91 -2.26 11.52
N LEU A 154 6.23 -2.08 11.57
CA LEU A 154 6.96 -1.12 10.76
C LEU A 154 7.78 -1.83 9.68
N CYS A 155 7.84 -1.26 8.48
CA CYS A 155 8.50 -1.92 7.36
C CYS A 155 10.03 -1.73 7.32
N GLY A 156 10.59 -0.74 8.00
CA GLY A 156 12.04 -0.50 8.00
C GLY A 156 12.50 0.57 8.98
N ASN A 157 13.80 0.70 9.11
CA ASN A 157 14.43 1.59 10.10
C ASN A 157 14.16 3.07 9.82
N PHE A 158 14.09 3.47 8.56
CA PHE A 158 13.70 4.85 8.20
C PHE A 158 12.38 5.26 8.86
N TYR A 159 11.41 4.33 8.94
CA TYR A 159 10.13 4.61 9.57
C TYR A 159 10.27 4.79 11.08
N VAL A 160 11.06 3.94 11.73
CA VAL A 160 11.36 4.05 13.17
C VAL A 160 12.00 5.39 13.49
N ASP A 161 13.08 5.74 12.76
CA ASP A 161 13.87 6.94 13.01
C ASP A 161 13.03 8.21 12.78
N ARG A 162 12.20 8.20 11.75
CA ARG A 162 11.30 9.32 11.49
C ARG A 162 10.22 9.46 12.54
N LEU A 163 9.59 8.36 12.98
CA LEU A 163 8.60 8.40 14.08
C LEU A 163 9.24 8.88 15.39
N LYS A 164 10.50 8.50 15.68
CA LYS A 164 11.26 9.03 16.82
C LYS A 164 11.46 10.54 16.70
N LYS A 165 11.94 11.01 15.55
CA LYS A 165 12.18 12.43 15.29
C LYS A 165 10.92 13.29 15.46
N GLU A 166 9.76 12.76 15.07
CA GLU A 166 8.45 13.42 15.18
C GLU A 166 7.79 13.21 16.56
N ASN A 167 8.44 12.53 17.51
CA ASN A 167 7.83 12.11 18.78
C ASN A 167 6.54 11.29 18.62
N LEU A 168 6.47 10.46 17.58
CA LEU A 168 5.30 9.63 17.24
C LEU A 168 5.52 8.13 17.45
N LEU A 169 6.75 7.70 17.73
CA LEU A 169 7.03 6.28 17.96
C LEU A 169 6.37 5.82 19.25
N ILE A 170 5.54 4.78 19.15
CA ILE A 170 4.91 4.15 20.32
C ILE A 170 5.84 3.08 20.90
N GLU A 171 5.65 2.78 22.19
CA GLU A 171 6.48 1.81 22.94
C GLU A 171 6.48 0.44 22.27
N ASN A 172 5.30 -0.12 22.03
CA ASN A 172 5.21 -1.43 21.40
C ASN A 172 5.25 -1.25 19.87
N HIS A 173 6.39 -1.52 19.29
CA HIS A 173 6.59 -1.55 17.84
C HIS A 173 7.54 -2.68 17.47
N ALA A 174 7.43 -3.15 16.24
CA ALA A 174 8.32 -4.16 15.67
C ALA A 174 8.67 -3.82 14.22
N VAL A 175 9.95 -3.94 13.86
CA VAL A 175 10.40 -3.83 12.47
C VAL A 175 10.26 -5.20 11.84
N ILE A 176 9.28 -5.35 10.96
CA ILE A 176 8.92 -6.63 10.36
C ILE A 176 9.35 -6.79 8.90
N GLY A 177 9.67 -5.69 8.20
CA GLY A 177 9.81 -5.66 6.75
C GLY A 177 8.47 -5.35 6.04
N TYR A 178 8.41 -5.61 4.74
CA TYR A 178 7.27 -5.25 3.91
C TYR A 178 6.50 -6.49 3.42
N SER A 179 5.47 -6.86 4.15
CA SER A 179 4.69 -8.09 3.94
C SER A 179 4.10 -8.25 2.53
N LYS A 180 3.88 -7.14 1.82
CA LYS A 180 3.45 -7.15 0.42
C LYS A 180 4.44 -7.90 -0.47
N PHE A 181 5.75 -7.78 -0.25
CA PHE A 181 6.76 -8.48 -1.06
C PHE A 181 6.62 -10.00 -0.96
N ASP A 182 6.34 -10.54 0.23
CA ASP A 182 6.14 -11.98 0.42
C ASP A 182 4.95 -12.51 -0.35
N VAL A 183 3.85 -11.73 -0.36
CA VAL A 183 2.62 -12.09 -1.06
C VAL A 183 2.84 -12.05 -2.57
N ILE A 184 3.42 -10.95 -3.07
CA ILE A 184 3.64 -10.74 -4.50
C ILE A 184 4.68 -11.71 -5.06
N SER A 185 5.70 -12.11 -4.29
CA SER A 185 6.67 -13.12 -4.73
C SER A 185 6.03 -14.47 -5.06
N LYS A 186 4.89 -14.78 -4.42
CA LYS A 186 4.09 -15.98 -4.69
C LYS A 186 3.03 -15.75 -5.77
N ASP A 187 2.52 -14.53 -5.90
CA ASP A 187 1.51 -14.12 -6.90
C ASP A 187 2.16 -13.67 -8.23
N LYS A 188 3.22 -14.36 -8.65
CA LYS A 188 3.91 -14.03 -9.89
C LYS A 188 2.95 -14.07 -11.07
N GLN A 189 2.82 -12.94 -11.75
CA GLN A 189 2.16 -12.83 -13.03
C GLN A 189 3.16 -12.28 -14.03
N ASP A 190 3.44 -13.05 -15.07
CA ASP A 190 4.13 -12.51 -16.23
C ASP A 190 3.17 -11.56 -16.96
N THR A 191 3.55 -10.29 -17.06
CA THR A 191 2.64 -9.26 -17.54
C THR A 191 3.36 -8.19 -18.38
N ARG A 192 4.24 -8.64 -19.30
CA ARG A 192 4.61 -7.73 -20.39
C ARG A 192 3.40 -7.62 -21.34
N PRO A 193 2.73 -6.47 -21.39
CA PRO A 193 1.52 -6.34 -22.20
C PRO A 193 1.82 -6.12 -23.70
N PHE A 194 3.09 -6.17 -24.10
CA PHE A 194 3.55 -5.90 -25.46
C PHE A 194 4.20 -7.13 -26.07
N PRO A 195 3.96 -7.41 -27.37
CA PRO A 195 4.55 -8.56 -28.06
C PRO A 195 6.02 -8.36 -28.45
N ASP A 196 6.50 -7.11 -28.46
CA ASP A 196 7.88 -6.77 -28.80
C ASP A 196 8.79 -6.67 -27.56
N ASN A 197 10.09 -6.46 -27.78
CA ASN A 197 11.11 -6.37 -26.74
C ASN A 197 11.57 -4.94 -26.44
N LYS A 198 10.83 -3.92 -26.89
CA LYS A 198 11.19 -2.54 -26.57
C LYS A 198 11.13 -2.29 -25.06
N PRO A 199 11.98 -1.39 -24.54
CA PRO A 199 11.92 -1.01 -23.14
C PRO A 199 10.53 -0.50 -22.75
N ILE A 200 10.04 -0.95 -21.61
CA ILE A 200 8.75 -0.54 -21.05
C ILE A 200 8.97 0.59 -20.04
N VAL A 201 8.35 1.72 -20.32
CA VAL A 201 8.26 2.85 -19.39
C VAL A 201 6.97 2.73 -18.58
N LEU A 202 7.08 2.68 -17.24
CA LEU A 202 5.93 2.74 -16.35
C LEU A 202 5.65 4.19 -15.97
N TYR A 203 4.55 4.75 -16.46
CA TYR A 203 4.06 6.06 -16.03
C TYR A 203 3.00 5.89 -14.93
N ASN A 204 3.38 6.27 -13.70
CA ASN A 204 2.55 6.11 -12.51
C ASN A 204 2.34 7.44 -11.78
N PRO A 205 1.50 8.37 -12.31
CA PRO A 205 1.22 9.63 -11.65
C PRO A 205 0.33 9.47 -10.42
N HIS A 206 0.57 10.33 -9.42
CA HIS A 206 -0.23 10.39 -8.21
C HIS A 206 -1.65 10.93 -8.49
N PHE A 207 -2.61 10.67 -7.61
CA PHE A 207 -3.99 11.14 -7.79
C PHE A 207 -4.23 12.56 -7.25
N ASN A 208 -3.46 13.02 -6.27
CA ASN A 208 -3.66 14.32 -5.66
C ASN A 208 -3.04 15.42 -6.53
N LYS A 209 -3.85 16.41 -6.89
CA LYS A 209 -3.49 17.50 -7.81
C LYS A 209 -2.19 18.23 -7.44
N ILE A 210 -1.90 18.38 -6.16
CA ILE A 210 -0.67 19.05 -5.69
C ILE A 210 0.60 18.18 -5.78
N ASN A 211 0.45 16.89 -6.10
CA ASN A 211 1.56 15.95 -6.19
C ASN A 211 1.65 15.28 -7.57
N SER A 212 0.65 15.51 -8.43
CA SER A 212 0.48 14.74 -9.65
C SER A 212 0.95 15.48 -10.88
N SER A 213 1.77 14.83 -11.68
CA SER A 213 2.14 15.27 -13.03
C SER A 213 1.00 15.16 -14.05
N TRP A 214 -0.01 14.33 -13.76
CA TRP A 214 -1.09 14.08 -14.70
C TRP A 214 -1.81 15.36 -15.14
N TYR A 215 -2.15 16.24 -14.22
CA TYR A 215 -3.01 17.39 -14.50
C TYR A 215 -2.43 18.42 -15.48
N THR A 216 -1.11 18.45 -15.62
CA THR A 216 -0.40 19.40 -16.49
C THR A 216 0.39 18.70 -17.61
N HIS A 217 0.81 17.46 -17.39
CA HIS A 217 1.71 16.74 -18.30
C HIS A 217 1.12 15.43 -18.83
N GLY A 218 0.06 14.87 -18.20
CA GLY A 218 -0.41 13.52 -18.51
C GLY A 218 -0.71 13.28 -19.99
N LEU A 219 -1.49 14.19 -20.62
CA LEU A 219 -1.79 14.06 -22.05
C LEU A 219 -0.55 14.26 -22.93
N LYS A 220 0.38 15.12 -22.55
CA LYS A 220 1.65 15.29 -23.26
C LYS A 220 2.52 14.03 -23.17
N VAL A 221 2.53 13.37 -22.03
CA VAL A 221 3.22 12.07 -21.84
C VAL A 221 2.60 11.01 -22.76
N LEU A 222 1.27 10.90 -22.79
CA LEU A 222 0.60 9.94 -23.68
C LEU A 222 0.92 10.23 -25.15
N GLU A 223 0.88 11.51 -25.56
CA GLU A 223 1.19 11.91 -26.94
C GLU A 223 2.65 11.64 -27.32
N TYR A 224 3.59 11.93 -26.41
CA TYR A 224 5.01 11.66 -26.60
C TYR A 224 5.25 10.18 -26.88
N PHE A 225 4.72 9.30 -26.03
CA PHE A 225 4.90 7.85 -26.21
C PHE A 225 4.07 7.28 -27.36
N TYR A 226 2.92 7.86 -27.69
CA TYR A 226 2.14 7.48 -28.87
C TYR A 226 2.98 7.61 -30.17
N ASN A 227 3.78 8.67 -30.26
CA ASN A 227 4.65 8.93 -31.38
C ASN A 227 6.03 8.23 -31.27
N SER A 228 6.35 7.61 -30.14
CA SER A 228 7.63 6.94 -29.93
C SER A 228 7.71 5.62 -30.68
N LYS A 229 8.87 5.37 -31.32
CA LYS A 229 9.20 4.09 -31.94
C LYS A 229 10.10 3.21 -31.07
N ASP A 230 10.68 3.77 -30.00
CA ASP A 230 11.75 3.15 -29.24
C ASP A 230 11.29 2.61 -27.90
N TYR A 231 10.12 3.05 -27.41
CA TYR A 231 9.59 2.67 -26.09
C TYR A 231 8.14 2.19 -26.17
N ASN A 232 7.80 1.30 -25.25
CA ASN A 232 6.44 0.97 -24.89
C ASN A 232 6.06 1.69 -23.57
N LEU A 233 4.82 2.17 -23.48
CA LEU A 233 4.30 2.82 -22.28
C LEU A 233 3.27 1.94 -21.57
N VAL A 234 3.49 1.66 -20.29
CA VAL A 234 2.43 1.25 -19.36
C VAL A 234 1.97 2.48 -18.61
N PHE A 235 0.78 2.97 -18.91
CA PHE A 235 0.14 4.03 -18.14
C PHE A 235 -0.73 3.39 -17.05
N ALA A 236 -0.21 3.32 -15.84
CA ALA A 236 -0.89 2.77 -14.66
C ALA A 236 -0.89 3.80 -13.53
N PRO A 237 -1.78 4.80 -13.57
CA PRO A 237 -1.86 5.84 -12.55
C PRO A 237 -2.34 5.28 -11.23
N HIS A 238 -2.19 6.08 -10.15
CA HIS A 238 -2.79 5.73 -8.88
C HIS A 238 -4.29 5.48 -9.03
N ILE A 239 -4.80 4.38 -8.46
CA ILE A 239 -6.19 3.90 -8.63
C ILE A 239 -7.26 4.97 -8.39
N TYR A 240 -7.00 5.96 -7.53
CA TYR A 240 -7.95 7.03 -7.24
C TYR A 240 -8.02 8.11 -8.32
N LEU A 241 -7.08 8.18 -9.26
CA LEU A 241 -7.05 9.25 -10.24
C LEU A 241 -8.30 9.25 -11.13
N PHE A 242 -8.80 8.07 -11.53
CA PHE A 242 -9.96 7.90 -12.41
C PHE A 242 -11.14 7.18 -11.75
N ASN A 243 -10.93 6.50 -10.62
CA ASN A 243 -11.95 5.64 -10.01
C ASN A 243 -12.62 6.24 -8.76
N ARG A 244 -12.27 7.46 -8.37
CA ARG A 244 -12.86 8.11 -7.21
C ARG A 244 -13.87 9.19 -7.63
N LYS A 245 -15.05 9.23 -6.97
CA LYS A 245 -16.06 10.29 -7.21
C LYS A 245 -15.44 11.68 -6.99
N GLY A 246 -15.67 12.60 -7.94
CA GLY A 246 -15.12 13.96 -7.92
C GLY A 246 -13.72 14.09 -8.50
N PHE A 247 -13.12 13.00 -8.97
CA PHE A 247 -11.88 12.99 -9.73
C PHE A 247 -12.16 12.86 -11.24
N LEU A 248 -11.09 12.64 -12.00
CA LEU A 248 -11.15 12.62 -13.45
C LEU A 248 -11.99 11.45 -13.98
N LYS A 249 -12.60 11.65 -15.14
CA LYS A 249 -13.28 10.59 -15.89
C LYS A 249 -12.31 10.04 -16.95
N PRO A 250 -12.34 8.72 -17.24
CA PRO A 250 -11.51 8.13 -18.30
C PRO A 250 -11.71 8.78 -19.68
N SER A 251 -12.89 9.35 -19.94
CA SER A 251 -13.24 10.02 -21.21
C SER A 251 -12.40 11.26 -21.56
N ILE A 252 -11.53 11.73 -20.64
CA ILE A 252 -10.55 12.77 -21.01
C ILE A 252 -9.34 12.23 -21.76
N ILE A 253 -9.17 10.89 -21.77
CA ILE A 253 -8.11 10.21 -22.52
C ILE A 253 -8.67 9.87 -23.88
N ASP A 254 -8.00 10.34 -24.94
CA ASP A 254 -8.40 10.06 -26.31
C ASP A 254 -8.35 8.55 -26.58
N GLU A 255 -9.34 8.06 -27.34
CA GLU A 255 -9.47 6.65 -27.71
C GLU A 255 -8.26 6.13 -28.49
N LYS A 256 -7.57 6.99 -29.25
CA LYS A 256 -6.36 6.63 -29.98
C LYS A 256 -5.29 6.00 -29.09
N TYR A 257 -5.17 6.44 -27.82
CA TYR A 257 -4.17 5.90 -26.89
C TYR A 257 -4.56 4.52 -26.34
N PHE A 258 -5.86 4.23 -26.19
CA PHE A 258 -6.32 2.88 -25.82
C PHE A 258 -6.10 1.86 -26.97
N ASN A 259 -6.10 2.33 -28.21
CA ASN A 259 -5.93 1.50 -29.40
C ASN A 259 -4.47 1.44 -29.89
N ALA A 260 -3.55 2.15 -29.26
CA ALA A 260 -2.15 2.18 -29.64
C ALA A 260 -1.44 0.85 -29.30
N GLN A 261 -0.62 0.34 -30.22
CA GLN A 261 0.11 -0.92 -30.02
C GLN A 261 1.23 -0.81 -28.98
N ASN A 262 1.77 0.41 -28.79
CA ASN A 262 2.87 0.71 -27.88
C ASN A 262 2.43 1.39 -26.58
N ILE A 263 1.11 1.50 -26.31
CA ILE A 263 0.57 2.03 -25.05
C ILE A 263 -0.40 1.03 -24.44
N HIS A 264 -0.16 0.66 -23.19
CA HIS A 264 -1.09 -0.12 -22.38
C HIS A 264 -1.62 0.76 -21.23
N ILE A 265 -2.95 0.96 -21.21
CA ILE A 265 -3.62 1.78 -20.20
C ILE A 265 -4.34 0.89 -19.19
N ASP A 266 -3.96 0.98 -17.91
CA ASP A 266 -4.61 0.30 -16.81
C ASP A 266 -5.01 1.30 -15.72
N LEU A 267 -6.29 1.63 -15.65
CA LEU A 267 -6.83 2.65 -14.74
C LEU A 267 -7.19 2.10 -13.35
N GLY A 268 -6.72 0.92 -12.97
CA GLY A 268 -6.92 0.40 -11.62
C GLY A 268 -7.32 -1.07 -11.52
N SER A 269 -6.79 -1.93 -12.36
CA SER A 269 -6.92 -3.38 -12.19
C SER A 269 -6.05 -3.91 -11.05
N ILE A 270 -6.16 -5.21 -10.77
CA ILE A 270 -5.29 -5.91 -9.82
C ILE A 270 -3.81 -5.74 -10.20
N LYS A 271 -3.47 -5.73 -11.48
CA LYS A 271 -2.10 -5.60 -12.00
C LYS A 271 -1.44 -4.26 -11.64
N SER A 272 -2.22 -3.17 -11.56
CA SER A 272 -1.74 -1.87 -11.08
C SER A 272 -1.45 -1.84 -9.57
N SER A 273 -1.94 -2.83 -8.82
CA SER A 273 -1.86 -2.89 -7.36
C SER A 273 -0.92 -3.98 -6.84
N ASN A 274 -0.70 -5.05 -7.61
CA ASN A 274 0.09 -6.21 -7.20
C ASN A 274 1.55 -6.18 -7.70
N MET A 275 2.09 -5.02 -8.01
CA MET A 275 3.45 -4.81 -8.52
C MET A 275 3.74 -5.43 -9.91
N SER A 276 2.73 -5.95 -10.63
CA SER A 276 2.96 -6.57 -11.94
C SER A 276 3.70 -5.62 -12.90
N TYR A 277 3.24 -4.38 -13.01
CA TYR A 277 3.91 -3.39 -13.86
C TYR A 277 5.22 -2.89 -13.25
N THR A 278 5.26 -2.70 -11.93
CA THR A 278 6.46 -2.26 -11.22
C THR A 278 7.63 -3.24 -11.39
N LEU A 279 7.36 -4.55 -11.42
CA LEU A 279 8.39 -5.59 -11.56
C LEU A 279 8.82 -5.84 -13.01
N ASN A 280 7.94 -5.57 -13.98
CA ASN A 280 8.15 -5.91 -15.39
C ASN A 280 8.42 -4.71 -16.32
N SER A 281 8.51 -3.49 -15.76
CA SER A 281 8.92 -2.31 -16.51
C SER A 281 10.43 -2.07 -16.40
N ASP A 282 11.01 -1.46 -17.43
CA ASP A 282 12.45 -1.21 -17.51
C ASP A 282 12.83 0.17 -16.99
N ILE A 283 11.92 1.15 -17.13
CA ILE A 283 12.13 2.55 -16.73
C ILE A 283 10.92 3.02 -15.94
N TYR A 284 11.15 3.76 -14.86
CA TYR A 284 10.11 4.46 -14.11
C TYR A 284 9.98 5.91 -14.58
N LEU A 285 8.75 6.33 -14.84
CA LEU A 285 8.37 7.72 -15.06
C LEU A 285 7.26 8.09 -14.09
N GLY A 286 7.44 9.13 -13.30
CA GLY A 286 6.43 9.49 -12.31
C GLY A 286 6.67 10.83 -11.66
N ASP A 287 6.00 11.04 -10.54
CA ASP A 287 6.03 12.28 -9.77
C ASP A 287 6.28 12.02 -8.27
N VAL A 288 5.24 12.02 -7.43
CA VAL A 288 5.31 11.81 -5.98
C VAL A 288 4.47 10.59 -5.59
N SER A 289 4.80 9.41 -6.14
CA SER A 289 4.13 8.14 -5.83
C SER A 289 5.00 7.25 -4.96
N SER A 290 4.39 6.56 -3.99
CA SER A 290 5.09 5.57 -3.16
C SER A 290 5.49 4.30 -3.92
N GLN A 291 4.98 4.07 -5.12
CA GLN A 291 5.35 2.91 -5.95
C GLN A 291 6.82 2.93 -6.39
N ILE A 292 7.46 4.10 -6.41
CA ILE A 292 8.90 4.19 -6.68
C ILE A 292 9.74 3.40 -5.67
N PHE A 293 9.31 3.34 -4.41
CA PHE A 293 10.02 2.54 -3.41
C PHE A 293 9.91 1.04 -3.71
N GLU A 294 8.76 0.59 -4.21
CA GLU A 294 8.55 -0.79 -4.66
C GLU A 294 9.32 -1.08 -5.96
N PHE A 295 9.43 -0.08 -6.86
CA PHE A 295 10.23 -0.16 -8.07
C PHE A 295 11.71 -0.37 -7.75
N GLY A 296 12.19 0.22 -6.64
CA GLY A 296 13.57 0.10 -6.15
C GLY A 296 14.03 -1.31 -5.74
N ILE A 297 13.14 -2.31 -5.70
CA ILE A 297 13.51 -3.73 -5.44
C ILE A 297 14.50 -4.24 -6.51
N LYS A 298 14.42 -3.70 -7.72
CA LYS A 298 15.39 -3.88 -8.80
C LYS A 298 15.83 -2.49 -9.26
N PRO A 299 16.99 -1.98 -8.84
CA PRO A 299 17.47 -0.67 -9.25
C PRO A 299 17.57 -0.54 -10.78
N ARG A 300 16.92 0.50 -11.32
CA ARG A 300 16.77 0.72 -12.78
C ARG A 300 16.57 2.21 -13.06
N PRO A 301 16.67 2.66 -14.35
CA PRO A 301 16.42 4.05 -14.70
C PRO A 301 15.10 4.59 -14.17
N SER A 302 15.15 5.78 -13.58
CA SER A 302 13.99 6.52 -13.12
C SER A 302 14.09 8.00 -13.49
N VAL A 303 12.95 8.55 -13.93
CA VAL A 303 12.80 9.94 -14.33
C VAL A 303 11.58 10.50 -13.61
N PHE A 304 11.69 11.71 -13.05
CA PHE A 304 10.64 12.34 -12.28
C PHE A 304 10.18 13.65 -12.92
N ILE A 305 8.88 13.81 -13.08
CA ILE A 305 8.28 15.03 -13.63
C ILE A 305 8.00 16.01 -12.51
N ASN A 306 8.75 17.11 -12.47
CA ASN A 306 8.53 18.25 -11.59
C ASN A 306 7.43 19.16 -12.16
N ALA A 307 6.20 18.68 -12.12
CA ALA A 307 5.04 19.36 -12.70
C ALA A 307 4.75 20.74 -12.10
N LEU A 308 5.18 20.98 -10.86
CA LEU A 308 4.99 22.24 -10.15
C LEU A 308 6.20 23.17 -10.22
N LYS A 309 7.24 22.78 -10.92
CA LYS A 309 8.51 23.54 -11.06
C LYS A 309 9.09 23.93 -9.70
N ILE A 310 9.07 22.98 -8.75
CA ILE A 310 9.62 23.19 -7.41
C ILE A 310 11.14 23.35 -7.53
N PRO A 311 11.73 24.41 -7.02
CA PRO A 311 13.18 24.61 -7.06
C PRO A 311 13.96 23.48 -6.36
N LYS A 312 15.14 23.14 -6.87
CA LYS A 312 15.94 22.01 -6.37
C LYS A 312 16.30 22.13 -4.90
N ASP A 313 16.59 23.34 -4.43
CA ASP A 313 16.88 23.63 -3.02
C ASP A 313 15.68 23.36 -2.10
N LYS A 314 14.45 23.39 -2.63
CA LYS A 314 13.21 23.11 -1.88
C LYS A 314 12.86 21.63 -1.84
N TRP A 315 13.01 20.91 -2.96
CA TRP A 315 12.61 19.50 -2.99
C TRP A 315 13.72 18.54 -2.53
N LYS A 316 14.97 18.91 -2.63
CA LYS A 316 16.14 18.07 -2.32
C LYS A 316 16.09 17.48 -0.89
N ASP A 317 15.58 18.24 0.08
CA ASP A 317 15.51 17.84 1.49
C ASP A 317 14.07 17.61 1.98
N ASP A 318 13.08 17.76 1.08
CA ASP A 318 11.69 17.48 1.39
C ASP A 318 11.41 15.97 1.43
N LEU A 319 10.67 15.56 2.44
CA LEU A 319 10.32 14.16 2.67
C LEU A 319 9.53 13.54 1.52
N ASN A 320 8.63 14.33 0.90
CA ASN A 320 7.78 13.83 -0.18
C ASN A 320 8.55 13.60 -1.49
N HIS A 321 9.70 14.27 -1.65
CA HIS A 321 10.50 14.22 -2.87
C HIS A 321 11.86 13.52 -2.69
N ARG A 322 12.13 12.93 -1.52
CA ARG A 322 13.46 12.36 -1.22
C ARG A 322 13.91 11.30 -2.24
N PHE A 323 12.99 10.62 -2.90
CA PHE A 323 13.29 9.61 -3.90
C PHE A 323 13.62 10.21 -5.29
N TRP A 324 13.42 11.52 -5.51
CA TRP A 324 13.89 12.19 -6.71
C TRP A 324 15.41 12.17 -6.85
N LYS A 325 16.12 11.91 -5.74
CA LYS A 325 17.58 11.68 -5.74
C LYS A 325 18.00 10.37 -6.43
N THR A 326 17.05 9.50 -6.76
CA THR A 326 17.31 8.19 -7.37
C THR A 326 17.33 8.21 -8.89
N GLY A 327 17.12 9.38 -9.50
CA GLY A 327 17.09 9.54 -10.96
C GLY A 327 17.11 11.00 -11.38
N GLU A 328 16.85 11.27 -12.63
CA GLU A 328 16.80 12.62 -13.19
C GLU A 328 15.41 13.24 -12.99
N VAL A 329 15.40 14.57 -12.83
CA VAL A 329 14.17 15.35 -12.65
C VAL A 329 14.02 16.29 -13.84
N ILE A 330 12.87 16.22 -14.52
CA ILE A 330 12.53 16.99 -15.70
C ILE A 330 11.32 17.90 -15.46
N GLU A 331 11.18 18.95 -16.23
CA GLU A 331 10.01 19.84 -16.22
C GLU A 331 9.13 19.68 -17.45
N ASP A 332 9.62 19.04 -18.52
CA ASP A 332 8.87 18.71 -19.71
C ASP A 332 9.22 17.31 -20.22
N ILE A 333 8.25 16.59 -20.80
CA ILE A 333 8.46 15.23 -21.29
C ILE A 333 9.46 15.17 -22.45
N ASN A 334 9.63 16.24 -23.21
CA ASN A 334 10.62 16.31 -24.28
C ASN A 334 12.07 16.22 -23.78
N GLU A 335 12.30 16.38 -22.48
CA GLU A 335 13.60 16.17 -21.82
C GLU A 335 13.89 14.69 -21.50
N PHE A 336 12.92 13.77 -21.74
CA PHE A 336 13.00 12.37 -21.31
C PHE A 336 14.25 11.66 -21.81
N GLU A 337 14.56 11.73 -23.11
CA GLU A 337 15.77 11.12 -23.69
C GLU A 337 17.05 11.68 -23.07
N THR A 338 17.11 13.00 -22.95
CA THR A 338 18.25 13.67 -22.30
C THR A 338 18.42 13.23 -20.84
N ALA A 339 17.31 13.03 -20.15
CA ALA A 339 17.32 12.53 -18.76
C ALA A 339 17.85 11.09 -18.70
N LEU A 340 17.47 10.22 -19.65
CA LEU A 340 18.00 8.86 -19.71
C LEU A 340 19.51 8.83 -20.00
N HIS A 341 20.00 9.68 -20.89
CA HIS A 341 21.45 9.82 -21.13
C HIS A 341 22.18 10.27 -19.87
N LYS A 342 21.68 11.30 -19.18
CA LYS A 342 22.25 11.75 -17.90
C LYS A 342 22.17 10.71 -16.80
N PHE A 343 21.10 9.90 -16.80
CA PHE A 343 21.00 8.78 -15.86
C PHE A 343 22.12 7.77 -16.12
N GLU A 344 22.37 7.40 -17.39
CA GLU A 344 23.42 6.43 -17.73
C GLU A 344 24.82 6.96 -17.38
N GLU A 345 25.11 8.26 -17.59
CA GLU A 345 26.35 8.91 -17.16
C GLU A 345 26.59 8.83 -15.64
N LYS A 346 25.52 8.83 -14.82
CA LYS A 346 25.56 8.79 -13.35
C LYS A 346 25.03 7.47 -12.78
N LYS A 347 24.96 6.44 -13.58
CA LYS A 347 24.29 5.18 -13.30
C LYS A 347 24.67 4.61 -11.94
N ASP A 348 25.95 4.43 -11.68
CA ASP A 348 26.41 3.83 -10.42
C ASP A 348 25.96 4.62 -9.19
N GLN A 349 25.98 5.95 -9.28
CA GLN A 349 25.50 6.82 -8.21
C GLN A 349 24.00 6.66 -7.98
N TYR A 350 23.19 6.64 -9.05
CA TYR A 350 21.73 6.50 -8.92
C TYR A 350 21.34 5.11 -8.43
N LEU A 351 21.96 4.04 -8.96
CA LEU A 351 21.68 2.67 -8.51
C LEU A 351 22.08 2.47 -7.06
N ALA A 352 23.21 3.02 -6.62
CA ALA A 352 23.61 2.98 -5.21
C ALA A 352 22.61 3.74 -4.32
N THR A 353 22.15 4.92 -4.75
CA THR A 353 21.15 5.71 -4.02
C THR A 353 19.80 4.98 -3.94
N GLN A 354 19.36 4.35 -5.04
CA GLN A 354 18.15 3.51 -5.05
C GLN A 354 18.25 2.36 -4.06
N LYS A 355 19.37 1.63 -4.08
CA LYS A 355 19.63 0.52 -3.15
C LYS A 355 19.63 1.00 -1.69
N GLN A 356 20.27 2.13 -1.40
CA GLN A 356 20.30 2.69 -0.05
C GLN A 356 18.88 3.06 0.42
N ILE A 357 18.10 3.80 -0.38
CA ILE A 357 16.72 4.18 -0.04
C ILE A 357 15.84 2.93 0.11
N PHE A 358 16.04 1.90 -0.69
CA PHE A 358 15.31 0.64 -0.57
C PHE A 358 15.61 -0.05 0.77
N THR A 359 16.87 -0.21 1.14
CA THR A 359 17.27 -0.85 2.40
C THR A 359 16.88 -0.04 3.63
N ASP A 360 16.88 1.29 3.55
CA ASP A 360 16.38 2.15 4.63
C ASP A 360 14.88 1.96 4.87
N ASN A 361 14.11 1.84 3.77
CA ASN A 361 12.65 1.72 3.85
C ASN A 361 12.18 0.32 4.21
N PHE A 362 12.88 -0.72 3.74
CA PHE A 362 12.44 -2.10 3.84
C PHE A 362 13.48 -2.96 4.52
N TYR A 363 13.18 -3.34 5.75
CA TYR A 363 13.98 -4.33 6.46
C TYR A 363 13.80 -5.69 5.80
N ILE A 364 14.91 -6.37 5.51
CA ILE A 364 14.92 -7.73 5.00
C ILE A 364 15.58 -8.60 6.06
N ASP A 365 14.86 -9.62 6.51
CA ASP A 365 15.38 -10.62 7.45
C ASP A 365 15.89 -11.83 6.68
N GLU A 366 17.01 -12.41 7.12
CA GLU A 366 17.63 -13.56 6.46
C GLU A 366 16.89 -14.88 6.75
N HIS A 367 16.13 -14.95 7.85
CA HIS A 367 15.50 -16.18 8.33
C HIS A 367 13.98 -16.19 8.20
N TYR A 368 13.34 -15.04 8.32
CA TYR A 368 11.89 -14.93 8.33
C TYR A 368 11.37 -13.91 7.32
N SER A 369 10.30 -14.29 6.63
CA SER A 369 9.55 -13.34 5.81
C SER A 369 8.91 -12.24 6.67
N ALA A 370 8.65 -11.08 6.08
CA ALA A 370 7.99 -9.97 6.77
C ALA A 370 6.62 -10.37 7.34
N SER A 371 5.87 -11.20 6.61
CA SER A 371 4.59 -11.76 7.05
C SER A 371 4.76 -12.63 8.30
N LYS A 372 5.78 -13.47 8.35
CA LYS A 372 6.08 -14.31 9.51
C LYS A 372 6.52 -13.47 10.71
N LYS A 373 7.39 -12.48 10.51
CA LYS A 373 7.78 -11.53 11.57
C LYS A 373 6.61 -10.75 12.11
N GLY A 374 5.67 -10.32 11.24
CA GLY A 374 4.45 -9.65 11.66
C GLY A 374 3.57 -10.54 12.55
N ALA A 375 3.42 -11.82 12.20
CA ALA A 375 2.69 -12.79 13.01
C ALA A 375 3.37 -13.04 14.37
N ILE A 376 4.70 -13.18 14.40
CA ILE A 376 5.48 -13.32 15.64
C ILE A 376 5.31 -12.08 16.53
N ALA A 377 5.44 -10.87 15.97
CA ALA A 377 5.29 -9.64 16.73
C ALA A 377 3.90 -9.48 17.35
N ILE A 378 2.84 -9.92 16.65
CA ILE A 378 1.49 -9.95 17.21
C ILE A 378 1.41 -10.99 18.34
N ASP A 379 1.95 -12.19 18.16
CA ASP A 379 1.94 -13.25 19.16
C ASP A 379 2.68 -12.86 20.44
N ASP A 380 3.87 -12.29 20.33
CA ASP A 380 4.67 -11.79 21.44
C ASP A 380 3.92 -10.68 22.21
N PHE A 381 3.36 -9.72 21.47
CA PHE A 381 2.57 -8.64 22.06
C PHE A 381 1.35 -9.19 22.83
N MET A 382 0.56 -10.07 22.22
CA MET A 382 -0.64 -10.64 22.83
C MET A 382 -0.28 -11.49 24.06
N THR A 383 0.82 -12.23 24.03
CA THR A 383 1.32 -13.03 25.13
C THR A 383 1.73 -12.12 26.30
N LYS A 384 2.54 -11.08 26.04
CA LYS A 384 2.91 -10.06 27.04
C LYS A 384 1.68 -9.42 27.71
N GLN A 385 0.66 -9.06 26.93
CA GLN A 385 -0.55 -8.43 27.47
C GLN A 385 -1.42 -9.39 28.31
N ASN A 386 -1.38 -10.69 28.04
CA ASN A 386 -2.11 -11.68 28.82
C ASN A 386 -1.39 -12.01 30.15
N THR A 387 -0.05 -12.00 30.17
CA THR A 387 0.75 -12.20 31.39
C THR A 387 0.70 -11.02 32.36
N LEU A 388 0.48 -9.80 31.84
CA LEU A 388 0.34 -8.57 32.65
C LEU A 388 -1.05 -8.41 33.31
N LYS A 389 -1.97 -9.38 33.18
CA LYS A 389 -3.18 -9.38 33.99
C LYS A 389 -2.79 -9.73 35.40
N PRO A 390 -3.03 -8.87 36.42
CA PRO A 390 -2.89 -9.29 37.80
C PRO A 390 -3.87 -10.45 38.03
N ASN A 391 -3.38 -11.53 38.63
CA ASN A 391 -4.24 -12.53 39.25
C ASN A 391 -5.21 -11.77 40.13
N LYS A 392 -6.48 -11.68 39.72
CA LYS A 392 -7.54 -11.29 40.65
C LYS A 392 -7.69 -12.48 41.59
N LEU A 393 -7.05 -12.36 42.75
CA LEU A 393 -7.47 -13.06 43.96
C LEU A 393 -8.91 -12.69 44.30
#